data_3304539e41ba982bb6d573b404cebe07
#
_entry.id   3304539e41ba982bb6d573b404cebe07
#
_cell.length_a   1.000
_cell.length_b   1.000
_cell.length_c   1.000
_cell.angle_alpha   90.00
_cell.angle_beta   90.00
_cell.angle_gamma   90.00
#
_symmetry.space_group_name_H-M   'P 1'
#
loop_
_entity.id
_entity.type
_entity.pdbx_description
1 polymer ?
#
loop_
_entity_poly.entity_id
_entity_poly.type
_entity_poly.pdbx_seq_one_letter_code
_entity_poly.pdbx_strand_id
1 'polypeptide(L)'
;PHLAIRPYPTEWRRTIERPEGAYELRPIRPADALLYPAFLDRVSREDMRLRFLAVRVHFPEEFALRWTQLDYDREMAFVALTPEGELAGVSRVVAAPDHLSGEYSLLVRSDLQGRGIGAALMRILIEYARADGMDRLEGMVLAENRAMQGLVGHLGFTIEPILDDPGVVMSTLFLRRPEDGAPKAGTGFPQVSRADPGSR
;
A
#
# COMPACT_ATOMS: atom_id res chain seq x y z
N PRO A 1 -15.72 -0.58 -23.56
CA PRO A 1 -14.73 -0.42 -22.53
C PRO A 1 -13.37 -0.25 -23.20
N HIS A 2 -12.85 1.00 -23.18
CA HIS A 2 -11.50 1.26 -23.64
C HIS A 2 -10.55 0.84 -22.51
N LEU A 3 -9.72 -0.17 -22.78
CA LEU A 3 -8.55 -0.46 -21.97
C LEU A 3 -7.60 0.74 -22.16
N ALA A 4 -7.58 1.65 -21.19
CA ALA A 4 -6.60 2.72 -21.16
C ALA A 4 -5.26 2.11 -20.73
N ILE A 5 -4.48 1.62 -21.69
CA ILE A 5 -3.10 1.19 -21.42
C ILE A 5 -2.31 2.46 -21.13
N ARG A 6 -2.13 2.79 -19.86
CA ARG A 6 -1.25 3.89 -19.44
C ARG A 6 0.21 3.46 -19.67
N PRO A 7 1.04 4.30 -20.30
CA PRO A 7 2.47 4.01 -20.42
C PRO A 7 3.13 3.99 -19.05
N TYR A 8 4.29 3.32 -18.94
CA TYR A 8 5.07 3.28 -17.70
C TYR A 8 5.41 4.71 -17.23
N PRO A 9 5.00 5.10 -16.00
CA PRO A 9 5.09 6.49 -15.52
C PRO A 9 6.49 6.83 -15.00
N THR A 10 7.42 7.14 -15.92
CA THR A 10 8.84 7.40 -15.64
C THR A 10 9.09 8.64 -14.79
N GLU A 11 8.17 9.59 -14.78
CA GLU A 11 8.21 10.84 -14.02
C GLU A 11 8.22 10.62 -12.50
N TRP A 12 7.79 9.45 -12.06
CA TRP A 12 7.78 9.06 -10.64
C TRP A 12 9.09 8.42 -10.16
N ARG A 13 10.16 8.49 -10.91
CA ARG A 13 11.49 8.03 -10.43
C ARG A 13 12.08 9.05 -9.49
N ARG A 14 12.63 8.56 -8.36
CA ARG A 14 13.33 9.36 -7.34
C ARG A 14 14.57 8.61 -6.86
N THR A 15 15.50 9.35 -6.32
CA THR A 15 16.66 8.79 -5.60
C THR A 15 16.65 9.33 -4.18
N ILE A 16 16.93 8.47 -3.22
CA ILE A 16 17.10 8.87 -1.83
C ILE A 16 18.48 8.43 -1.35
N GLU A 17 19.20 9.35 -0.73
CA GLU A 17 20.51 9.06 -0.16
C GLU A 17 20.33 8.49 1.26
N ARG A 18 21.11 7.45 1.56
CA ARG A 18 21.22 6.81 2.87
C ARG A 18 22.70 6.58 3.17
N PRO A 19 23.08 6.34 4.45
CA PRO A 19 24.50 6.10 4.79
C PRO A 19 25.15 4.96 3.99
N GLU A 20 24.36 3.94 3.64
CA GLU A 20 24.81 2.79 2.86
C GLU A 20 24.79 3.00 1.34
N GLY A 21 24.31 4.15 0.86
CA GLY A 21 24.29 4.51 -0.56
C GLY A 21 22.94 5.02 -1.05
N ALA A 22 22.85 5.23 -2.36
CA ALA A 22 21.69 5.77 -3.05
C ALA A 22 20.67 4.67 -3.36
N TYR A 23 19.46 4.83 -2.89
CA TYR A 23 18.31 3.95 -3.21
C TYR A 23 17.49 4.57 -4.35
N GLU A 24 17.16 3.75 -5.35
CA GLU A 24 16.23 4.17 -6.40
C GLU A 24 14.79 3.84 -6.00
N LEU A 25 13.91 4.85 -6.03
CA LEU A 25 12.47 4.69 -5.92
C LEU A 25 11.84 4.88 -7.31
N ARG A 26 11.01 3.94 -7.73
CA ARG A 26 10.31 4.02 -9.02
C ARG A 26 9.04 3.17 -9.04
N PRO A 27 8.14 3.42 -10.00
CA PRO A 27 7.04 2.49 -10.25
C PRO A 27 7.56 1.07 -10.52
N ILE A 28 6.81 0.08 -10.08
CA ILE A 28 7.12 -1.34 -10.31
C ILE A 28 7.02 -1.68 -11.81
N ARG A 29 7.79 -2.67 -12.27
CA ARG A 29 7.79 -3.19 -13.64
C ARG A 29 7.54 -4.69 -13.63
N PRO A 30 7.01 -5.27 -14.71
CA PRO A 30 6.89 -6.74 -14.82
C PRO A 30 8.21 -7.48 -14.60
N ALA A 31 9.33 -6.92 -15.04
CA ALA A 31 10.66 -7.51 -14.85
C ALA A 31 11.08 -7.62 -13.37
N ASP A 32 10.50 -6.82 -12.48
CA ASP A 32 10.79 -6.86 -11.04
C ASP A 32 10.28 -8.15 -10.38
N ALA A 33 9.45 -8.94 -11.07
CA ALA A 33 9.04 -10.26 -10.60
C ALA A 33 10.24 -11.14 -10.23
N LEU A 34 11.35 -11.00 -10.94
CA LEU A 34 12.59 -11.76 -10.68
C LEU A 34 13.29 -11.38 -9.37
N LEU A 35 12.98 -10.20 -8.81
CA LEU A 35 13.57 -9.72 -7.55
C LEU A 35 12.80 -10.19 -6.31
N TYR A 36 11.52 -10.60 -6.49
CA TYR A 36 10.66 -10.96 -5.35
C TYR A 36 11.12 -12.16 -4.53
N PRO A 37 11.61 -13.27 -5.10
CA PRO A 37 12.04 -14.40 -4.28
C PRO A 37 13.12 -14.00 -3.26
N ALA A 38 14.19 -13.36 -3.71
CA ALA A 38 15.26 -12.89 -2.83
C ALA A 38 14.80 -11.81 -1.82
N PHE A 39 13.82 -10.99 -2.20
CA PHE A 39 13.20 -10.01 -1.31
C PHE A 39 12.39 -10.71 -0.19
N LEU A 40 11.52 -11.65 -0.55
CA LEU A 40 10.67 -12.36 0.40
C LEU A 40 11.48 -13.21 1.38
N ASP A 41 12.59 -13.79 0.95
CA ASP A 41 13.52 -14.55 1.81
C ASP A 41 14.13 -13.66 2.92
N ARG A 42 14.17 -12.35 2.72
CA ARG A 42 14.69 -11.37 3.70
C ARG A 42 13.58 -10.61 4.45
N VAL A 43 12.33 -11.03 4.32
CA VAL A 43 11.21 -10.54 5.13
C VAL A 43 10.90 -11.57 6.20
N SER A 44 10.90 -11.15 7.46
CA SER A 44 10.58 -12.02 8.58
C SER A 44 9.12 -12.55 8.50
N ARG A 45 8.88 -13.70 9.10
CA ARG A 45 7.50 -14.24 9.21
C ARG A 45 6.56 -13.27 9.93
N GLU A 46 7.09 -12.53 10.89
CA GLU A 46 6.33 -11.55 11.64
C GLU A 46 5.96 -10.36 10.76
N ASP A 47 6.90 -9.79 9.98
CA ASP A 47 6.60 -8.70 9.05
C ASP A 47 5.59 -9.11 7.97
N MET A 48 5.68 -10.38 7.53
CA MET A 48 4.69 -10.95 6.62
C MET A 48 3.30 -11.04 7.26
N ARG A 49 3.23 -11.51 8.51
CA ARG A 49 1.98 -11.57 9.28
C ARG A 49 1.38 -10.16 9.45
N LEU A 50 2.20 -9.21 9.85
CA LEU A 50 1.78 -7.81 10.03
C LEU A 50 1.28 -7.17 8.73
N ARG A 51 1.88 -7.53 7.59
CA ARG A 51 1.52 -6.99 6.28
C ARG A 51 0.21 -7.57 5.74
N PHE A 52 -0.01 -8.88 5.92
CA PHE A 52 -1.15 -9.59 5.33
C PHE A 52 -2.28 -9.85 6.30
N LEU A 53 -2.17 -9.39 7.54
CA LEU A 53 -3.16 -9.60 8.60
C LEU A 53 -3.50 -11.09 8.81
N ALA A 54 -2.56 -11.99 8.51
CA ALA A 54 -2.79 -13.42 8.46
C ALA A 54 -1.69 -14.21 9.18
N VAL A 55 -2.09 -15.27 9.89
CA VAL A 55 -1.16 -16.11 10.69
C VAL A 55 -0.20 -16.92 9.82
N ARG A 56 -0.59 -17.25 8.59
CA ARG A 56 0.25 -17.96 7.61
C ARG A 56 0.05 -17.36 6.24
N VAL A 57 1.14 -16.95 5.63
CA VAL A 57 1.14 -16.47 4.25
C VAL A 57 2.04 -17.39 3.46
N HIS A 58 1.45 -18.10 2.50
CA HIS A 58 2.20 -18.90 1.51
C HIS A 58 2.09 -18.16 0.18
N PHE A 59 3.24 -17.87 -0.43
CA PHE A 59 3.30 -17.25 -1.74
C PHE A 59 3.70 -18.27 -2.79
N PRO A 60 2.77 -18.72 -3.62
CA PRO A 60 3.13 -19.41 -4.86
C PRO A 60 3.97 -18.49 -5.74
N GLU A 61 4.88 -19.02 -6.54
CA GLU A 61 5.73 -18.22 -7.47
C GLU A 61 4.92 -17.29 -8.39
N GLU A 62 3.69 -17.67 -8.70
CA GLU A 62 2.74 -16.89 -9.49
C GLU A 62 2.36 -15.53 -8.85
N PHE A 63 2.53 -15.38 -7.53
CA PHE A 63 2.23 -14.11 -6.86
C PHE A 63 3.16 -12.98 -7.29
N ALA A 64 4.44 -13.26 -7.49
CA ALA A 64 5.40 -12.27 -7.96
C ALA A 64 4.98 -11.68 -9.30
N LEU A 65 4.51 -12.53 -10.23
CA LEU A 65 4.00 -12.10 -11.53
C LEU A 65 2.76 -11.21 -11.38
N ARG A 66 1.79 -11.62 -10.59
CA ARG A 66 0.55 -10.84 -10.35
C ARG A 66 0.82 -9.49 -9.67
N TRP A 67 1.82 -9.42 -8.81
CA TRP A 67 2.16 -8.19 -8.10
C TRP A 67 2.94 -7.18 -8.93
N THR A 68 3.51 -7.61 -10.05
CA THR A 68 4.30 -6.76 -10.94
C THR A 68 3.59 -6.39 -12.23
N GLN A 69 2.54 -7.13 -12.61
CA GLN A 69 1.71 -6.84 -13.77
C GLN A 69 0.50 -6.00 -13.34
N LEU A 70 0.71 -4.69 -13.22
CA LEU A 70 -0.33 -3.77 -12.75
C LEU A 70 -1.13 -3.20 -13.91
N ASP A 71 -2.42 -3.04 -13.67
CA ASP A 71 -3.25 -2.09 -14.38
C ASP A 71 -3.07 -0.70 -13.72
N TYR A 72 -2.20 0.13 -14.32
CA TYR A 72 -1.89 1.48 -13.78
C TYR A 72 -3.09 2.42 -13.71
N ASP A 73 -4.24 2.03 -14.26
CA ASP A 73 -5.49 2.78 -14.09
C ASP A 73 -6.14 2.53 -12.72
N ARG A 74 -5.90 1.35 -12.13
CA ARG A 74 -6.51 0.93 -10.86
C ARG A 74 -5.53 0.71 -9.74
N GLU A 75 -4.28 0.45 -10.08
CA GLU A 75 -3.26 0.11 -9.11
C GLU A 75 -1.95 0.83 -9.42
N MET A 76 -1.30 1.34 -8.38
CA MET A 76 0.06 1.80 -8.46
C MET A 76 0.90 1.14 -7.38
N ALA A 77 2.10 0.72 -7.75
CA ALA A 77 3.09 0.27 -6.78
C ALA A 77 4.45 0.90 -7.05
N PHE A 78 5.12 1.28 -5.97
CA PHE A 78 6.48 1.79 -5.99
C PHE A 78 7.41 0.80 -5.32
N VAL A 79 8.56 0.59 -5.93
CA VAL A 79 9.66 -0.21 -5.38
C VAL A 79 10.79 0.71 -4.94
N ALA A 80 11.49 0.31 -3.88
CA ALA A 80 12.79 0.84 -3.52
C ALA A 80 13.85 -0.21 -3.83
N LEU A 81 14.88 0.16 -4.59
CA LEU A 81 16.00 -0.70 -4.90
C LEU A 81 17.23 -0.24 -4.13
N THR A 82 18.01 -1.18 -3.61
CA THR A 82 19.30 -0.90 -2.97
C THR A 82 20.33 -0.40 -4.01
N PRO A 83 21.49 0.14 -3.59
CA PRO A 83 22.56 0.47 -4.52
C PRO A 83 23.01 -0.69 -5.42
N GLU A 84 22.85 -1.93 -4.96
CA GLU A 84 23.16 -3.16 -5.69
C GLU A 84 22.02 -3.60 -6.64
N GLY A 85 20.90 -2.89 -6.64
CA GLY A 85 19.73 -3.21 -7.47
C GLY A 85 18.80 -4.28 -6.88
N GLU A 86 18.97 -4.65 -5.60
CA GLU A 86 18.08 -5.58 -4.91
C GLU A 86 16.80 -4.87 -4.45
N LEU A 87 15.69 -5.59 -4.39
CA LEU A 87 14.43 -5.05 -3.87
C LEU A 87 14.52 -4.85 -2.35
N ALA A 88 14.37 -3.62 -1.90
CA ALA A 88 14.42 -3.22 -0.48
C ALA A 88 13.04 -3.06 0.14
N GLY A 89 12.04 -2.67 -0.65
CA GLY A 89 10.68 -2.48 -0.18
C GLY A 89 9.71 -2.14 -1.31
N VAL A 90 8.42 -2.27 -1.00
CA VAL A 90 7.31 -2.02 -1.93
C VAL A 90 6.20 -1.29 -1.19
N SER A 91 5.69 -0.20 -1.76
CA SER A 91 4.40 0.37 -1.40
C SER A 91 3.43 0.21 -2.56
N ARG A 92 2.14 0.05 -2.27
CA ARG A 92 1.09 -0.14 -3.26
C ARG A 92 -0.16 0.63 -2.84
N VAL A 93 -0.90 1.13 -3.81
CA VAL A 93 -2.27 1.59 -3.67
C VAL A 93 -3.15 0.88 -4.70
N VAL A 94 -4.31 0.45 -4.25
CA VAL A 94 -5.39 -0.10 -5.09
C VAL A 94 -6.56 0.86 -4.99
N ALA A 95 -6.94 1.47 -6.09
CA ALA A 95 -8.05 2.41 -6.13
C ALA A 95 -9.39 1.68 -5.95
N ALA A 96 -10.29 2.28 -5.18
CA ALA A 96 -11.67 1.85 -5.13
C ALA A 96 -12.36 2.05 -6.49
N PRO A 97 -13.50 1.38 -6.76
CA PRO A 97 -14.18 1.47 -8.04
C PRO A 97 -14.59 2.89 -8.46
N ASP A 98 -14.78 3.79 -7.49
CA ASP A 98 -15.11 5.21 -7.70
C ASP A 98 -13.87 6.10 -7.90
N HIS A 99 -12.67 5.57 -7.77
CA HIS A 99 -11.37 6.26 -7.80
C HIS A 99 -11.22 7.40 -6.76
N LEU A 100 -12.12 7.50 -5.78
CA LEU A 100 -12.07 8.55 -4.75
C LEU A 100 -11.23 8.11 -3.54
N SER A 101 -11.10 6.82 -3.32
CA SER A 101 -10.26 6.28 -2.24
C SER A 101 -9.31 5.21 -2.76
N GLY A 102 -8.21 5.00 -2.04
CA GLY A 102 -7.26 3.95 -2.33
C GLY A 102 -6.85 3.20 -1.07
N GLU A 103 -6.82 1.88 -1.16
CA GLU A 103 -6.24 1.04 -0.12
C GLU A 103 -4.73 0.96 -0.31
N TYR A 104 -3.99 1.44 0.67
CA TYR A 104 -2.54 1.38 0.62
C TYR A 104 -1.97 0.16 1.35
N SER A 105 -0.75 -0.20 0.99
CA SER A 105 0.03 -1.21 1.69
C SER A 105 1.53 -0.96 1.56
N LEU A 106 2.29 -1.45 2.52
CA LEU A 106 3.75 -1.29 2.60
C LEU A 106 4.40 -2.58 3.09
N LEU A 107 5.51 -2.95 2.48
CA LEU A 107 6.40 -4.01 2.95
C LEU A 107 7.86 -3.58 2.71
N VAL A 108 8.69 -3.67 3.74
CA VAL A 108 10.13 -3.37 3.67
C VAL A 108 10.90 -4.57 4.20
N ARG A 109 12.01 -4.91 3.58
CA ARG A 109 12.93 -5.95 4.06
C ARG A 109 13.23 -5.74 5.54
N SER A 110 13.18 -6.81 6.33
CA SER A 110 13.32 -6.74 7.77
C SER A 110 14.69 -6.18 8.20
N ASP A 111 15.74 -6.52 7.48
CA ASP A 111 17.10 -6.05 7.72
C ASP A 111 17.34 -4.57 7.33
N LEU A 112 16.41 -3.96 6.60
CA LEU A 112 16.48 -2.56 6.14
C LEU A 112 15.46 -1.64 6.82
N GLN A 113 14.69 -2.15 7.78
CA GLN A 113 13.76 -1.33 8.55
C GLN A 113 14.50 -0.29 9.41
N GLY A 114 13.78 0.78 9.79
CA GLY A 114 14.37 1.88 10.58
C GLY A 114 15.28 2.83 9.79
N ARG A 115 15.54 2.58 8.49
CA ARG A 115 16.40 3.41 7.63
C ARG A 115 15.64 4.46 6.82
N GLY A 116 14.35 4.65 7.09
CA GLY A 116 13.52 5.64 6.41
C GLY A 116 13.06 5.25 5.00
N ILE A 117 13.30 4.00 4.55
CA ILE A 117 12.87 3.49 3.24
C ILE A 117 11.33 3.44 3.17
N GLY A 118 10.68 2.90 4.21
CA GLY A 118 9.22 2.84 4.29
C GLY A 118 8.57 4.23 4.24
N ALA A 119 9.17 5.22 4.94
CA ALA A 119 8.68 6.59 4.89
C ALA A 119 8.81 7.22 3.48
N ALA A 120 9.90 6.94 2.79
CA ALA A 120 10.10 7.44 1.43
C ALA A 120 9.11 6.80 0.44
N LEU A 121 8.89 5.49 0.54
CA LEU A 121 7.89 4.77 -0.26
C LEU A 121 6.47 5.26 -0.02
N MET A 122 6.11 5.54 1.24
CA MET A 122 4.78 6.07 1.56
C MET A 122 4.62 7.52 1.08
N ARG A 123 5.67 8.36 1.16
CA ARG A 123 5.60 9.74 0.64
C ARG A 123 5.34 9.78 -0.86
N ILE A 124 6.09 9.03 -1.65
CA ILE A 124 5.88 8.98 -3.10
C ILE A 124 4.50 8.41 -3.46
N LEU A 125 3.99 7.44 -2.69
CA LEU A 125 2.65 6.89 -2.85
C LEU A 125 1.57 7.93 -2.57
N ILE A 126 1.73 8.73 -1.51
CA ILE A 126 0.82 9.82 -1.14
C ILE A 126 0.84 10.92 -2.21
N GLU A 127 2.02 11.28 -2.72
CA GLU A 127 2.15 12.26 -3.83
C GLU A 127 1.43 11.76 -5.08
N TYR A 128 1.62 10.49 -5.43
CA TYR A 128 0.92 9.86 -6.55
C TYR A 128 -0.60 9.90 -6.36
N ALA A 129 -1.10 9.44 -5.20
CA ALA A 129 -2.54 9.42 -4.94
C ALA A 129 -3.19 10.80 -5.02
N ARG A 130 -2.48 11.86 -4.58
CA ARG A 130 -2.92 13.25 -4.76
C ARG A 130 -2.97 13.65 -6.23
N ALA A 131 -1.94 13.34 -6.99
CA ALA A 131 -1.85 13.66 -8.42
C ALA A 131 -2.88 12.89 -9.24
N ASP A 132 -3.21 11.65 -8.85
CA ASP A 132 -4.26 10.83 -9.46
C ASP A 132 -5.68 11.27 -9.09
N GLY A 133 -5.82 12.21 -8.13
CA GLY A 133 -7.09 12.82 -7.75
C GLY A 133 -7.87 12.07 -6.69
N MET A 134 -7.25 11.15 -5.96
CA MET A 134 -7.89 10.48 -4.83
C MET A 134 -8.18 11.47 -3.70
N ASP A 135 -9.29 11.29 -3.01
CA ASP A 135 -9.67 12.10 -1.85
C ASP A 135 -9.04 11.60 -0.56
N ARG A 136 -8.79 10.28 -0.47
CA ARG A 136 -8.19 9.66 0.72
C ARG A 136 -7.45 8.36 0.42
N LEU A 137 -6.49 8.06 1.29
CA LEU A 137 -5.84 6.75 1.41
C LEU A 137 -6.29 6.09 2.71
N GLU A 138 -6.58 4.81 2.66
CA GLU A 138 -7.02 4.00 3.79
C GLU A 138 -6.19 2.72 3.88
N GLY A 139 -6.02 2.19 5.08
CA GLY A 139 -5.34 0.92 5.26
C GLY A 139 -5.61 0.33 6.63
N MET A 140 -5.86 -0.97 6.67
CA MET A 140 -5.97 -1.72 7.92
C MET A 140 -4.58 -2.08 8.43
N VAL A 141 -4.37 -1.87 9.73
CA VAL A 141 -3.11 -2.15 10.43
C VAL A 141 -3.43 -2.95 11.68
N LEU A 142 -2.67 -4.02 11.96
CA LEU A 142 -2.81 -4.73 13.24
C LEU A 142 -2.56 -3.76 14.39
N ALA A 143 -3.40 -3.83 15.42
CA ALA A 143 -3.32 -2.95 16.60
C ALA A 143 -1.97 -3.07 17.35
N GLU A 144 -1.31 -4.21 17.23
CA GLU A 144 0.02 -4.45 17.76
C GLU A 144 1.17 -3.92 16.88
N ASN A 145 0.94 -3.61 15.60
CA ASN A 145 1.95 -3.08 14.69
C ASN A 145 2.25 -1.60 14.99
N ARG A 146 2.93 -1.35 16.12
CA ARG A 146 3.28 0.00 16.56
C ARG A 146 4.22 0.72 15.60
N ALA A 147 5.09 -0.01 14.92
CA ALA A 147 6.02 0.56 13.94
C ALA A 147 5.25 1.19 12.75
N MET A 148 4.28 0.45 12.20
CA MET A 148 3.46 0.97 11.11
C MET A 148 2.56 2.12 11.55
N GLN A 149 1.91 2.01 12.71
CA GLN A 149 1.11 3.10 13.28
C GLN A 149 1.95 4.37 13.50
N GLY A 150 3.16 4.24 14.03
CA GLY A 150 4.08 5.36 14.20
C GLY A 150 4.46 6.00 12.85
N LEU A 151 4.76 5.19 11.84
CA LEU A 151 5.09 5.67 10.51
C LEU A 151 3.93 6.45 9.89
N VAL A 152 2.72 5.87 9.84
CA VAL A 152 1.57 6.53 9.20
C VAL A 152 1.11 7.75 10.00
N GLY A 153 1.16 7.70 11.34
CA GLY A 153 0.89 8.85 12.18
C GLY A 153 1.82 10.05 11.89
N HIS A 154 3.12 9.80 11.69
CA HIS A 154 4.08 10.82 11.26
C HIS A 154 3.79 11.39 9.86
N LEU A 155 3.12 10.63 9.02
CA LEU A 155 2.70 11.03 7.66
C LEU A 155 1.33 11.72 7.64
N GLY A 156 0.70 11.90 8.81
CA GLY A 156 -0.56 12.63 8.97
C GLY A 156 -1.83 11.79 8.86
N PHE A 157 -1.70 10.46 8.91
CA PHE A 157 -2.88 9.58 8.99
C PHE A 157 -3.53 9.67 10.37
N THR A 158 -4.85 9.67 10.42
CA THR A 158 -5.62 9.36 11.62
C THR A 158 -5.66 7.84 11.82
N ILE A 159 -5.71 7.39 13.07
CA ILE A 159 -5.73 5.96 13.42
C ILE A 159 -6.91 5.75 14.36
N GLU A 160 -7.86 4.93 13.93
CA GLU A 160 -9.10 4.68 14.66
C GLU A 160 -9.32 3.18 14.88
N PRO A 161 -9.80 2.76 16.06
CA PRO A 161 -10.19 1.36 16.30
C PRO A 161 -11.35 0.96 15.38
N ILE A 162 -11.35 -0.30 14.95
CA ILE A 162 -12.50 -0.90 14.27
C ILE A 162 -13.42 -1.52 15.34
N LEU A 163 -14.69 -1.08 15.40
CA LEU A 163 -15.61 -1.43 16.48
C LEU A 163 -15.80 -2.95 16.67
N ASP A 164 -15.84 -3.70 15.58
CA ASP A 164 -16.10 -5.14 15.60
C ASP A 164 -14.83 -5.99 15.55
N ASP A 165 -13.64 -5.37 15.47
CA ASP A 165 -12.34 -6.06 15.46
C ASP A 165 -11.28 -5.28 16.24
N PRO A 166 -11.14 -5.53 17.56
CA PRO A 166 -10.16 -4.83 18.39
C PRO A 166 -8.71 -5.17 18.06
N GLY A 167 -8.47 -6.21 17.26
CA GLY A 167 -7.13 -6.59 16.78
C GLY A 167 -6.61 -5.74 15.62
N VAL A 168 -7.45 -4.90 15.04
CA VAL A 168 -7.14 -4.10 13.85
C VAL A 168 -7.54 -2.65 14.07
N VAL A 169 -6.77 -1.73 13.50
CA VAL A 169 -7.09 -0.30 13.43
C VAL A 169 -7.19 0.13 11.97
N MET A 170 -8.07 1.09 11.70
CA MET A 170 -8.13 1.77 10.40
C MET A 170 -7.22 2.99 10.45
N SER A 171 -6.36 3.13 9.46
CA SER A 171 -5.56 4.33 9.25
C SER A 171 -6.04 5.05 8.00
N THR A 172 -6.31 6.36 8.11
CA THR A 172 -6.88 7.16 7.01
C THR A 172 -6.13 8.46 6.86
N LEU A 173 -5.73 8.79 5.63
CA LEU A 173 -5.18 10.09 5.26
C LEU A 173 -6.11 10.76 4.25
N PHE A 174 -6.68 11.91 4.61
CA PHE A 174 -7.40 12.77 3.67
C PHE A 174 -6.40 13.56 2.82
N LEU A 175 -6.50 13.44 1.50
CA LEU A 175 -5.58 14.02 0.53
C LEU A 175 -6.01 15.41 0.07
N ARG A 176 -7.32 15.67 0.04
CA ARG A 176 -7.92 16.97 -0.22
C ARG A 176 -8.33 17.63 1.09
N ARG A 177 -8.19 18.95 1.17
CA ARG A 177 -8.73 19.69 2.32
C ARG A 177 -10.26 19.79 2.19
N PRO A 178 -11.01 19.75 3.31
CA PRO A 178 -12.48 19.91 3.29
C PRO A 178 -12.96 21.22 2.64
N GLU A 179 -12.09 22.18 2.49
CA GLU A 179 -12.38 23.52 1.94
C GLU A 179 -12.44 23.54 0.39
N ASP A 180 -11.99 22.48 -0.28
CA ASP A 180 -11.95 22.41 -1.75
C ASP A 180 -13.25 21.86 -2.39
N GLY A 181 -14.39 21.95 -1.68
CA GLY A 181 -15.72 21.72 -2.27
C GLY A 181 -16.14 20.26 -2.36
N ALA A 182 -15.87 19.44 -1.36
CA ALA A 182 -16.34 18.06 -1.30
C ALA A 182 -17.87 17.98 -1.12
N PRO A 183 -18.57 17.11 -1.87
CA PRO A 183 -19.97 16.80 -1.58
C PRO A 183 -20.07 16.13 -0.21
N LYS A 184 -21.10 16.52 0.56
CA LYS A 184 -21.36 16.02 1.90
C LYS A 184 -21.41 14.49 1.89
N ALA A 185 -20.64 13.87 2.79
CA ALA A 185 -20.59 12.43 2.99
C ALA A 185 -21.99 11.83 3.14
N GLY A 186 -22.39 11.01 2.18
CA GLY A 186 -23.52 10.11 2.32
C GLY A 186 -23.12 8.97 3.25
N THR A 187 -23.66 8.96 4.46
CA THR A 187 -23.63 7.81 5.37
C THR A 187 -24.43 6.67 4.74
N GLY A 188 -23.74 5.64 4.27
CA GLY A 188 -24.43 4.48 3.72
C GLY A 188 -23.48 3.36 3.33
N PHE A 189 -23.06 2.56 4.30
CA PHE A 189 -22.60 1.20 4.01
C PHE A 189 -23.78 0.36 3.57
N PRO A 190 -23.71 -0.41 2.48
CA PRO A 190 -24.74 -1.38 2.16
C PRO A 190 -24.71 -2.47 3.24
N GLN A 191 -25.80 -2.58 3.98
CA GLN A 191 -26.07 -3.70 4.86
C GLN A 191 -26.09 -4.98 4.02
N VAL A 192 -25.15 -5.88 4.26
CA VAL A 192 -25.20 -7.23 3.73
C VAL A 192 -26.38 -7.93 4.40
N SER A 193 -27.48 -8.07 3.66
CA SER A 193 -28.65 -8.82 4.07
C SER A 193 -28.26 -10.27 4.31
N ARG A 194 -28.27 -10.71 5.56
CA ARG A 194 -28.23 -12.12 5.92
C ARG A 194 -29.48 -12.78 5.34
N ALA A 195 -29.27 -13.68 4.40
CA ALA A 195 -30.32 -14.61 3.99
C ALA A 195 -30.69 -15.50 5.19
N ASP A 196 -31.93 -15.46 5.56
CA ASP A 196 -32.56 -16.26 6.60
C ASP A 196 -32.67 -17.74 6.11
N PRO A 197 -32.12 -18.75 6.81
CA PRO A 197 -32.35 -20.13 6.47
C PRO A 197 -33.54 -20.65 7.28
N GLY A 198 -34.73 -20.50 6.78
CA GLY A 198 -35.89 -21.06 7.45
C GLY A 198 -37.16 -20.99 6.66
N SER A 199 -37.50 -22.09 5.98
CA SER A 199 -38.80 -22.71 5.98
C SER A 199 -39.06 -23.62 4.77
N ARG A 200 -39.21 -24.87 5.13
CA ARG A 200 -39.90 -26.01 4.45
C ARG A 200 -39.10 -26.76 3.40
#